data_1cf97fac117fbd4a71b9f313a761e0db
#
_entry.id   1cf97fac117fbd4a71b9f313a761e0db
#
_cell.length_a   1.000
_cell.length_b   1.000
_cell.length_c   1.000
_cell.angle_alpha   90.00
_cell.angle_beta   90.00
_cell.angle_gamma   90.00
#
_symmetry.space_group_name_H-M   'P 1'
#
loop_
_entity.id
_entity.type
_entity.pdbx_description
1 polymer ?
#
loop_
_entity_poly.entity_id
_entity_poly.type
_entity_poly.pdbx_seq_one_letter_code
_entity_poly.pdbx_strand_id
1 'polypeptide(L)'
;LTVAQPFRAAGYHTAYFGKWHLDGYQERDGRAVFHRVPRPRRGGFDTWLGYENNNAQYDTWLHGHTGEEEVEQHRLERYETDALTDLLLGHVKERAADGAPFFAVLSAQPPHNPYVAPAEWMGRHTPEGVQLRPNVPAVDWVRERARRELAGYYGMIENLDWNVGRLMETLRARGLYDQTHIIFFSDHGDMHGSQGQFLKT
;
A
#
# COMPACT_ATOMS: atom_id res chain seq x y z
N LEU A 1 -22.69 -2.79 -2.77
CA LEU A 1 -22.28 -1.60 -3.53
C LEU A 1 -20.92 -1.16 -3.06
N THR A 2 -19.95 -1.00 -3.96
CA THR A 2 -18.60 -0.52 -3.65
C THR A 2 -18.39 0.87 -4.23
N VAL A 3 -17.31 1.55 -3.82
CA VAL A 3 -16.96 2.88 -4.34
C VAL A 3 -16.66 2.87 -5.84
N ALA A 4 -16.14 1.77 -6.40
CA ALA A 4 -15.86 1.68 -7.83
C ALA A 4 -17.14 1.78 -8.70
N GLN A 5 -18.23 1.20 -8.25
CA GLN A 5 -19.47 1.12 -9.05
C GLN A 5 -20.06 2.49 -9.42
N PRO A 6 -20.25 3.46 -8.51
CA PRO A 6 -20.72 4.80 -8.90
C PRO A 6 -19.74 5.56 -9.79
N PHE A 7 -18.41 5.44 -9.57
CA PHE A 7 -17.43 6.06 -10.48
C PHE A 7 -17.51 5.45 -11.88
N ARG A 8 -17.58 4.14 -11.96
CA ARG A 8 -17.77 3.43 -13.24
C ARG A 8 -19.06 3.84 -13.96
N ALA A 9 -20.17 3.95 -13.23
CA ALA A 9 -21.44 4.42 -13.77
C ALA A 9 -21.39 5.88 -14.27
N ALA A 10 -20.49 6.69 -13.70
CA ALA A 10 -20.21 8.05 -14.14
C ALA A 10 -19.18 8.14 -15.29
N GLY A 11 -18.74 7.02 -15.86
CA GLY A 11 -17.83 6.97 -17.00
C GLY A 11 -16.34 7.02 -16.64
N TYR A 12 -16.00 6.86 -15.34
CA TYR A 12 -14.60 6.75 -14.94
C TYR A 12 -14.08 5.33 -15.16
N HIS A 13 -12.84 5.21 -15.61
CA HIS A 13 -12.11 3.95 -15.55
C HIS A 13 -11.63 3.71 -14.12
N THR A 14 -11.99 2.58 -13.53
CA THR A 14 -11.74 2.31 -12.11
C THR A 14 -10.61 1.29 -11.94
N ALA A 15 -9.64 1.58 -11.07
CA ALA A 15 -8.49 0.71 -10.83
C ALA A 15 -8.18 0.53 -9.34
N TYR A 16 -7.71 -0.66 -8.98
CA TYR A 16 -7.26 -1.02 -7.64
C TYR A 16 -5.94 -1.77 -7.69
N PHE A 17 -4.98 -1.35 -6.87
CA PHE A 17 -3.66 -1.95 -6.80
C PHE A 17 -3.27 -2.21 -5.35
N GLY A 18 -3.00 -3.48 -4.98
CA GLY A 18 -2.44 -3.86 -3.70
C GLY A 18 -3.33 -4.68 -2.77
N LYS A 19 -3.18 -4.47 -1.47
CA LYS A 19 -3.86 -5.24 -0.42
C LYS A 19 -5.37 -5.07 -0.46
N TRP A 20 -6.10 -6.17 -0.54
CA TRP A 20 -7.56 -6.19 -0.54
C TRP A 20 -8.16 -6.40 0.85
N HIS A 21 -7.82 -7.50 1.49
CA HIS A 21 -8.22 -7.91 2.86
C HIS A 21 -9.73 -7.84 3.12
N LEU A 22 -10.55 -8.09 2.10
CA LEU A 22 -12.02 -8.04 2.16
C LEU A 22 -12.69 -9.35 1.71
N ASP A 23 -11.93 -10.36 1.31
CA ASP A 23 -12.49 -11.65 0.90
C ASP A 23 -12.73 -12.61 2.08
N GLY A 24 -12.22 -12.28 3.26
CA GLY A 24 -12.44 -13.03 4.48
C GLY A 24 -11.69 -14.37 4.53
N TYR A 25 -10.62 -14.53 3.78
CA TYR A 25 -9.80 -15.74 3.80
C TYR A 25 -8.96 -15.82 5.07
N GLN A 26 -8.91 -17.01 5.66
CA GLN A 26 -8.11 -17.26 6.87
C GLN A 26 -6.61 -17.19 6.57
N GLU A 27 -5.93 -16.31 7.26
CA GLU A 27 -4.48 -16.17 7.15
C GLU A 27 -3.75 -17.39 7.75
N ARG A 28 -2.62 -17.73 7.13
CA ARG A 28 -1.65 -18.68 7.67
C ARG A 28 -0.33 -17.94 7.84
N ASP A 29 0.23 -17.95 9.03
CA ASP A 29 1.46 -17.24 9.38
C ASP A 29 1.41 -15.73 9.00
N GLY A 30 0.26 -15.09 9.21
CA GLY A 30 0.02 -13.69 8.87
C GLY A 30 -0.06 -13.41 7.37
N ARG A 31 -0.25 -14.45 6.52
CA ARG A 31 -0.29 -14.31 5.06
C ARG A 31 -1.50 -15.02 4.46
N ALA A 32 -2.09 -14.36 3.48
CA ALA A 32 -3.10 -14.91 2.58
C ALA A 32 -2.77 -14.58 1.10
N VAL A 33 -1.50 -14.37 0.80
CA VAL A 33 -1.01 -13.88 -0.50
C VAL A 33 -1.26 -14.85 -1.65
N PHE A 34 -1.36 -16.16 -1.36
CA PHE A 34 -1.67 -17.18 -2.37
C PHE A 34 -3.17 -17.42 -2.56
N HIS A 35 -4.02 -16.80 -1.73
CA HIS A 35 -5.46 -16.84 -1.94
C HIS A 35 -5.82 -15.98 -3.15
N ARG A 36 -6.53 -16.58 -4.11
CA ARG A 36 -7.03 -15.90 -5.31
C ARG A 36 -8.42 -15.35 -5.04
N VAL A 37 -8.54 -14.04 -4.86
CA VAL A 37 -9.84 -13.38 -4.69
C VAL A 37 -10.69 -13.59 -5.95
N PRO A 38 -11.88 -14.19 -5.86
CA PRO A 38 -12.75 -14.41 -7.01
C PRO A 38 -13.18 -13.09 -7.66
N ARG A 39 -13.24 -13.04 -8.99
CA ARG A 39 -13.58 -11.83 -9.75
C ARG A 39 -14.84 -11.11 -9.25
N PRO A 40 -15.96 -11.76 -8.92
CA PRO A 40 -17.16 -11.09 -8.40
C PRO A 40 -16.94 -10.40 -7.05
N ARG A 41 -15.86 -10.72 -6.32
CA ARG A 41 -15.51 -10.15 -5.02
C ARG A 41 -14.42 -9.07 -5.07
N ARG A 42 -13.96 -8.72 -6.28
CA ARG A 42 -12.95 -7.67 -6.52
C ARG A 42 -13.58 -6.27 -6.64
N GLY A 43 -14.72 -6.03 -6.00
CA GLY A 43 -15.35 -4.72 -5.86
C GLY A 43 -15.93 -4.08 -7.13
N GLY A 44 -15.86 -4.73 -8.29
CA GLY A 44 -16.38 -4.20 -9.56
C GLY A 44 -15.46 -3.16 -10.21
N PHE A 45 -14.19 -3.14 -9.88
CA PHE A 45 -13.16 -2.35 -10.58
C PHE A 45 -12.94 -2.88 -12.00
N ASP A 46 -12.60 -2.00 -12.95
CA ASP A 46 -12.24 -2.37 -14.32
C ASP A 46 -10.85 -2.99 -14.39
N THR A 47 -9.92 -2.50 -13.56
CA THR A 47 -8.61 -3.12 -13.30
C THR A 47 -8.51 -3.42 -11.82
N TRP A 48 -8.17 -4.64 -11.47
CA TRP A 48 -7.92 -5.04 -10.10
C TRP A 48 -6.70 -5.96 -10.06
N LEU A 49 -5.59 -5.47 -9.52
CA LEU A 49 -4.36 -6.22 -9.33
C LEU A 49 -3.99 -6.18 -7.85
N GLY A 50 -4.21 -7.28 -7.15
CA GLY A 50 -4.10 -7.29 -5.70
C GLY A 50 -3.85 -8.66 -5.09
N TYR A 51 -3.89 -8.66 -3.77
CA TYR A 51 -3.78 -9.85 -2.92
C TYR A 51 -4.62 -9.64 -1.66
N GLU A 52 -5.00 -10.73 -0.99
CA GLU A 52 -5.85 -10.64 0.20
C GLU A 52 -5.09 -10.01 1.38
N ASN A 53 -3.98 -10.60 1.80
CA ASN A 53 -3.06 -10.06 2.82
C ASN A 53 -1.65 -10.64 2.68
N ASN A 54 -0.63 -9.85 3.04
CA ASN A 54 0.76 -10.27 2.96
C ASN A 54 1.66 -9.50 3.94
N ASN A 55 2.33 -10.20 4.86
CA ASN A 55 3.29 -9.61 5.78
C ASN A 55 4.74 -9.92 5.37
N ALA A 56 5.05 -9.79 4.07
CA ALA A 56 6.37 -10.03 3.50
C ALA A 56 6.59 -9.14 2.28
N GLN A 57 7.00 -7.90 2.51
CA GLN A 57 7.04 -6.82 1.51
C GLN A 57 8.00 -7.08 0.32
N TYR A 58 8.89 -8.07 0.43
CA TYR A 58 9.78 -8.54 -0.65
C TYR A 58 9.34 -9.87 -1.28
N ASP A 59 8.23 -10.44 -0.81
CA ASP A 59 7.66 -11.67 -1.35
C ASP A 59 6.15 -11.52 -1.53
N THR A 60 5.78 -10.51 -2.30
CA THR A 60 4.38 -10.19 -2.63
C THR A 60 4.00 -10.81 -3.95
N TRP A 61 2.82 -11.42 -3.97
CA TRP A 61 2.25 -12.07 -5.14
C TRP A 61 0.95 -11.37 -5.51
N LEU A 62 0.83 -10.95 -6.77
CA LEU A 62 -0.38 -10.36 -7.32
C LEU A 62 -1.11 -11.33 -8.22
N HIS A 63 -2.41 -11.17 -8.29
CA HIS A 63 -3.28 -11.72 -9.33
C HIS A 63 -4.38 -10.70 -9.62
N GLY A 64 -5.20 -10.94 -10.62
CA GLY A 64 -6.32 -10.03 -10.84
C GLY A 64 -6.85 -10.03 -12.26
N HIS A 65 -7.19 -8.85 -12.76
CA HIS A 65 -7.65 -8.64 -14.12
C HIS A 65 -7.42 -7.21 -14.58
N THR A 66 -7.36 -7.03 -15.89
CA THR A 66 -7.40 -5.74 -16.57
C THR A 66 -8.46 -5.84 -17.67
N GLY A 67 -9.55 -5.07 -17.55
CA GLY A 67 -10.72 -5.25 -18.39
C GLY A 67 -11.27 -6.67 -18.30
N GLU A 68 -11.37 -7.37 -19.41
CA GLU A 68 -11.85 -8.76 -19.42
C GLU A 68 -10.73 -9.80 -19.28
N GLU A 69 -9.47 -9.40 -19.37
CA GLU A 69 -8.31 -10.28 -19.29
C GLU A 69 -7.96 -10.59 -17.82
N GLU A 70 -7.89 -11.88 -17.46
CA GLU A 70 -7.39 -12.33 -16.16
C GLU A 70 -5.86 -12.27 -16.16
N VAL A 71 -5.33 -11.77 -15.06
CA VAL A 71 -3.89 -11.74 -14.76
C VAL A 71 -3.57 -12.88 -13.81
N GLU A 72 -2.76 -13.83 -14.30
CA GLU A 72 -2.33 -14.97 -13.50
C GLU A 72 -1.49 -14.53 -12.29
N GLN A 73 -1.51 -15.34 -11.26
CA GLN A 73 -0.75 -15.06 -10.06
C GLN A 73 0.75 -15.08 -10.35
N HIS A 74 1.42 -13.99 -10.03
CA HIS A 74 2.86 -13.82 -10.22
C HIS A 74 3.48 -13.06 -9.04
N ARG A 75 4.77 -13.27 -8.84
CA ARG A 75 5.55 -12.59 -7.79
C ARG A 75 6.00 -11.22 -8.27
N LEU A 76 5.92 -10.22 -7.39
CA LEU A 76 6.58 -8.93 -7.61
C LEU A 76 8.10 -9.08 -7.43
N GLU A 77 8.88 -8.53 -8.34
CA GLU A 77 10.36 -8.63 -8.32
C GLU A 77 11.01 -7.59 -7.40
N ARG A 78 10.24 -6.60 -6.94
CA ARG A 78 10.73 -5.45 -6.17
C ARG A 78 9.97 -5.32 -4.85
N TYR A 79 10.44 -4.39 -4.01
CA TYR A 79 9.72 -3.97 -2.81
C TYR A 79 8.27 -3.60 -3.15
N GLU A 80 7.35 -4.07 -2.34
CA GLU A 80 5.91 -4.02 -2.61
C GLU A 80 5.40 -2.64 -2.99
N THR A 81 5.70 -1.61 -2.15
CA THR A 81 5.23 -0.24 -2.41
C THR A 81 5.72 0.30 -3.74
N ASP A 82 6.99 0.05 -4.09
CA ASP A 82 7.58 0.50 -5.34
C ASP A 82 6.90 -0.15 -6.54
N ALA A 83 6.71 -1.46 -6.49
CA ALA A 83 6.10 -2.23 -7.57
C ALA A 83 4.61 -1.89 -7.77
N LEU A 84 3.85 -1.74 -6.68
CA LEU A 84 2.45 -1.31 -6.75
C LEU A 84 2.32 0.11 -7.30
N THR A 85 3.23 1.00 -6.91
CA THR A 85 3.28 2.36 -7.46
C THR A 85 3.58 2.32 -8.96
N ASP A 86 4.52 1.48 -9.42
CA ASP A 86 4.80 1.33 -10.86
C ASP A 86 3.55 0.94 -11.66
N LEU A 87 2.71 0.04 -11.13
CA LEU A 87 1.42 -0.32 -11.73
C LEU A 87 0.45 0.88 -11.79
N LEU A 88 0.32 1.62 -10.70
CA LEU A 88 -0.51 2.84 -10.69
C LEU A 88 0.01 3.88 -11.69
N LEU A 89 1.33 4.11 -11.76
CA LEU A 89 1.91 5.06 -12.72
C LEU A 89 1.70 4.61 -14.17
N GLY A 90 1.76 3.31 -14.44
CA GLY A 90 1.38 2.73 -15.74
C GLY A 90 -0.05 3.08 -16.11
N HIS A 91 -0.98 2.80 -15.20
CA HIS A 91 -2.40 3.11 -15.36
C HIS A 91 -2.67 4.61 -15.61
N VAL A 92 -2.05 5.50 -14.82
CA VAL A 92 -2.17 6.97 -15.02
C VAL A 92 -1.68 7.38 -16.41
N LYS A 93 -0.57 6.81 -16.89
CA LYS A 93 -0.02 7.11 -18.22
C LYS A 93 -0.96 6.65 -19.35
N GLU A 94 -1.59 5.49 -19.19
CA GLU A 94 -2.60 4.99 -20.13
C GLU A 94 -3.82 5.90 -20.17
N ARG A 95 -4.37 6.29 -19.01
CA ARG A 95 -5.52 7.20 -18.93
C ARG A 95 -5.21 8.60 -19.48
N ALA A 96 -3.98 9.07 -19.29
CA ALA A 96 -3.53 10.33 -19.89
C ALA A 96 -3.49 10.25 -21.42
N ALA A 97 -3.20 9.09 -21.98
CA ALA A 97 -3.10 8.90 -23.44
C ALA A 97 -4.47 8.80 -24.13
N ASP A 98 -5.45 8.18 -23.48
CA ASP A 98 -6.81 8.01 -24.01
C ASP A 98 -7.79 9.12 -23.58
N GLY A 99 -7.37 10.00 -22.64
CA GLY A 99 -8.18 11.11 -22.15
C GLY A 99 -9.36 10.68 -21.26
N ALA A 100 -9.41 9.43 -20.82
CA ALA A 100 -10.48 8.92 -19.99
C ALA A 100 -10.33 9.37 -18.53
N PRO A 101 -11.38 9.83 -17.85
CA PRO A 101 -11.34 10.10 -16.43
C PRO A 101 -11.11 8.79 -15.67
N PHE A 102 -10.41 8.85 -14.55
CA PHE A 102 -10.10 7.65 -13.77
C PHE A 102 -10.35 7.84 -12.27
N PHE A 103 -10.66 6.73 -11.62
CA PHE A 103 -10.65 6.57 -10.17
C PHE A 103 -9.71 5.42 -9.83
N ALA A 104 -8.60 5.69 -9.18
CA ALA A 104 -7.60 4.68 -8.86
C ALA A 104 -7.29 4.63 -7.36
N VAL A 105 -7.14 3.43 -6.83
CA VAL A 105 -6.77 3.16 -5.44
C VAL A 105 -5.42 2.46 -5.42
N LEU A 106 -4.47 3.02 -4.70
CA LEU A 106 -3.23 2.35 -4.30
C LEU A 106 -3.36 1.95 -2.84
N SER A 107 -3.47 0.66 -2.58
CA SER A 107 -3.58 0.08 -1.24
C SER A 107 -2.26 -0.58 -0.85
N ALA A 108 -1.27 0.25 -0.49
CA ALA A 108 0.01 -0.23 -0.01
C ALA A 108 -0.13 -0.78 1.41
N GLN A 109 0.40 -1.99 1.69
CA GLN A 109 0.40 -2.55 3.03
C GLN A 109 1.40 -1.86 3.96
N PRO A 110 2.63 -1.48 3.54
CA PRO A 110 3.50 -0.63 4.36
C PRO A 110 2.81 0.67 4.80
N PRO A 111 3.03 1.14 6.03
CA PRO A 111 4.06 0.70 6.99
C PRO A 111 3.66 -0.41 7.97
N HIS A 112 2.75 -1.32 7.63
CA HIS A 112 2.43 -2.50 8.46
C HIS A 112 3.67 -3.38 8.71
N ASN A 113 3.76 -4.01 9.89
CA ASN A 113 4.84 -4.94 10.20
C ASN A 113 4.92 -6.15 9.21
N PRO A 114 6.13 -6.74 9.01
CA PRO A 114 7.43 -6.40 9.59
C PRO A 114 7.96 -5.07 9.06
N TYR A 115 8.60 -4.28 9.94
CA TYR A 115 9.04 -2.92 9.62
C TYR A 115 10.35 -2.94 8.83
N VAL A 116 10.23 -3.25 7.55
CA VAL A 116 11.34 -3.41 6.60
C VAL A 116 11.07 -2.57 5.35
N ALA A 117 11.99 -1.69 5.01
CA ALA A 117 12.00 -0.89 3.80
C ALA A 117 13.25 -1.19 2.96
N PRO A 118 13.38 -0.70 1.72
CA PRO A 118 14.63 -0.77 0.99
C PRO A 118 15.79 -0.15 1.77
N ALA A 119 16.99 -0.70 1.57
CA ALA A 119 18.18 -0.39 2.40
C ALA A 119 18.50 1.11 2.46
N GLU A 120 18.26 1.83 1.38
CA GLU A 120 18.47 3.29 1.30
C GLU A 120 17.58 4.09 2.27
N TRP A 121 16.39 3.57 2.60
CA TRP A 121 15.46 4.17 3.55
C TRP A 121 15.71 3.67 4.97
N MET A 122 15.99 2.37 5.14
CA MET A 122 16.33 1.79 6.45
C MET A 122 17.57 2.43 7.07
N GLY A 123 18.56 2.81 6.27
CA GLY A 123 19.80 3.43 6.73
C GLY A 123 19.66 4.87 7.25
N ARG A 124 18.51 5.51 7.05
CA ARG A 124 18.29 6.91 7.45
C ARG A 124 17.85 7.06 8.90
N HIS A 125 17.29 6.02 9.48
CA HIS A 125 16.78 6.01 10.84
C HIS A 125 17.46 4.94 11.67
N THR A 126 18.08 5.35 12.79
CA THR A 126 18.67 4.40 13.74
C THR A 126 17.83 4.35 15.02
N PRO A 127 17.79 3.21 15.73
CA PRO A 127 17.07 3.11 16.99
C PRO A 127 17.48 4.18 18.03
N GLU A 128 18.76 4.56 18.04
CA GLU A 128 19.32 5.57 18.95
C GLU A 128 18.81 6.98 18.63
N GLY A 129 18.59 7.28 17.34
CA GLY A 129 18.09 8.57 16.85
C GLY A 129 16.58 8.75 17.04
N VAL A 130 15.84 7.68 17.32
CA VAL A 130 14.37 7.75 17.49
C VAL A 130 14.00 8.40 18.82
N GLN A 131 13.19 9.45 18.73
CA GLN A 131 12.54 10.06 19.89
C GLN A 131 11.24 9.32 20.22
N LEU A 132 11.17 8.73 21.40
CA LEU A 132 9.96 8.07 21.88
C LEU A 132 8.92 9.09 22.34
N ARG A 133 7.65 8.76 22.13
CA ARG A 133 6.53 9.55 22.66
C ARG A 133 6.57 9.59 24.20
N PRO A 134 6.09 10.66 24.83
CA PRO A 134 6.10 10.80 26.31
C PRO A 134 5.35 9.70 27.05
N ASN A 135 4.37 9.08 26.40
CA ASN A 135 3.55 8.01 26.98
C ASN A 135 4.13 6.60 26.80
N VAL A 136 5.35 6.47 26.28
CA VAL A 136 6.08 5.18 26.29
C VAL A 136 6.68 4.98 27.68
N PRO A 137 6.32 3.91 28.41
CA PRO A 137 6.77 3.71 29.78
C PRO A 137 8.28 3.54 29.87
N ALA A 138 8.84 3.92 31.03
CA ALA A 138 10.28 3.79 31.33
C ALA A 138 10.65 2.34 31.69
N VAL A 139 10.38 1.42 30.75
CA VAL A 139 10.70 -0.01 30.85
C VAL A 139 11.63 -0.34 29.69
N ASP A 140 12.83 -0.84 29.99
CA ASP A 140 13.92 -0.95 29.01
C ASP A 140 13.52 -1.75 27.77
N TRP A 141 12.98 -2.97 27.92
CA TRP A 141 12.59 -3.79 26.77
C TRP A 141 11.51 -3.14 25.91
N VAL A 142 10.58 -2.35 26.51
CA VAL A 142 9.54 -1.61 25.75
C VAL A 142 10.20 -0.53 24.92
N ARG A 143 11.11 0.24 25.52
CA ARG A 143 11.81 1.34 24.84
C ARG A 143 12.73 0.85 23.74
N GLU A 144 13.49 -0.21 24.01
CA GLU A 144 14.38 -0.82 23.01
C GLU A 144 13.58 -1.35 21.79
N ARG A 145 12.50 -2.09 22.06
CA ARG A 145 11.61 -2.58 21.00
C ARG A 145 10.98 -1.43 20.23
N ALA A 146 10.41 -0.44 20.93
CA ALA A 146 9.77 0.71 20.30
C ALA A 146 10.74 1.49 19.40
N ARG A 147 11.99 1.74 19.84
CA ARG A 147 13.00 2.42 19.01
C ARG A 147 13.35 1.63 17.76
N ARG A 148 13.58 0.34 17.90
CA ARG A 148 13.92 -0.54 16.77
C ARG A 148 12.78 -0.59 15.75
N GLU A 149 11.55 -0.77 16.20
CA GLU A 149 10.39 -0.84 15.34
C GLU A 149 10.10 0.50 14.65
N LEU A 150 10.16 1.61 15.40
CA LEU A 150 9.98 2.95 14.86
C LEU A 150 11.03 3.34 13.81
N ALA A 151 12.29 2.94 13.98
CA ALA A 151 13.32 3.19 12.98
C ALA A 151 12.94 2.57 11.63
N GLY A 152 12.52 1.29 11.63
CA GLY A 152 12.04 0.63 10.42
C GLY A 152 10.74 1.23 9.86
N TYR A 153 9.80 1.57 10.75
CA TYR A 153 8.53 2.21 10.39
C TYR A 153 8.74 3.55 9.68
N TYR A 154 9.67 4.38 10.16
CA TYR A 154 10.01 5.66 9.52
C TYR A 154 10.66 5.45 8.14
N GLY A 155 11.53 4.44 8.00
CA GLY A 155 12.08 4.08 6.69
C GLY A 155 10.99 3.67 5.69
N MET A 156 9.97 2.94 6.13
CA MET A 156 8.82 2.59 5.30
C MET A 156 7.98 3.81 4.92
N ILE A 157 7.76 4.75 5.86
CA ILE A 157 7.04 6.00 5.61
C ILE A 157 7.79 6.87 4.58
N GLU A 158 9.10 7.01 4.70
CA GLU A 158 9.89 7.77 3.71
C GLU A 158 9.84 7.15 2.32
N ASN A 159 9.90 5.81 2.21
CA ASN A 159 9.69 5.14 0.93
C ASN A 159 8.29 5.41 0.36
N LEU A 160 7.27 5.36 1.20
CA LEU A 160 5.89 5.65 0.78
C LEU A 160 5.75 7.10 0.30
N ASP A 161 6.31 8.07 1.04
CA ASP A 161 6.30 9.49 0.68
C ASP A 161 7.01 9.73 -0.67
N TRP A 162 8.17 9.10 -0.87
CA TRP A 162 8.87 9.14 -2.15
C TRP A 162 8.01 8.60 -3.30
N ASN A 163 7.27 7.52 -3.08
CA ASN A 163 6.36 6.94 -4.08
C ASN A 163 5.16 7.88 -4.37
N VAL A 164 4.64 8.56 -3.37
CA VAL A 164 3.64 9.64 -3.57
C VAL A 164 4.23 10.77 -4.42
N GLY A 165 5.47 11.17 -4.17
CA GLY A 165 6.21 12.13 -4.99
C GLY A 165 6.27 11.70 -6.47
N ARG A 166 6.59 10.43 -6.76
CA ARG A 166 6.60 9.87 -8.12
C ARG A 166 5.24 9.98 -8.82
N LEU A 167 4.15 9.72 -8.08
CA LEU A 167 2.79 9.91 -8.60
C LEU A 167 2.52 11.36 -8.95
N MET A 168 2.83 12.29 -8.04
CA MET A 168 2.63 13.73 -8.27
C MET A 168 3.43 14.23 -9.47
N GLU A 169 4.68 13.81 -9.63
CA GLU A 169 5.52 14.12 -10.78
C GLU A 169 4.94 13.57 -12.08
N THR A 170 4.45 12.33 -12.07
CA THR A 170 3.81 11.72 -13.24
C THR A 170 2.55 12.48 -13.64
N LEU A 171 1.70 12.87 -12.68
CA LEU A 171 0.51 13.67 -12.95
C LEU A 171 0.87 15.05 -13.55
N ARG A 172 1.91 15.74 -13.02
CA ARG A 172 2.41 17.00 -13.59
C ARG A 172 2.92 16.83 -15.01
N ALA A 173 3.75 15.81 -15.23
CA ALA A 173 4.33 15.53 -16.55
C ALA A 173 3.28 15.18 -17.61
N ARG A 174 2.10 14.72 -17.19
CA ARG A 174 0.95 14.40 -18.06
C ARG A 174 -0.11 15.50 -18.12
N GLY A 175 0.10 16.64 -17.45
CA GLY A 175 -0.87 17.75 -17.41
C GLY A 175 -2.17 17.42 -16.66
N LEU A 176 -2.14 16.41 -15.79
CA LEU A 176 -3.32 15.93 -15.05
C LEU A 176 -3.37 16.43 -13.59
N TYR A 177 -2.29 17.03 -13.08
CA TYR A 177 -2.16 17.36 -11.67
C TYR A 177 -3.28 18.27 -11.15
N ASP A 178 -3.59 19.35 -11.86
CA ASP A 178 -4.60 20.33 -11.47
C ASP A 178 -6.05 19.82 -11.65
N GLN A 179 -6.22 18.69 -12.31
CA GLN A 179 -7.51 18.05 -12.56
C GLN A 179 -7.69 16.75 -11.76
N THR A 180 -6.76 16.43 -10.86
CA THR A 180 -6.78 15.20 -10.07
C THR A 180 -6.88 15.51 -8.59
N HIS A 181 -7.89 14.95 -7.93
CA HIS A 181 -7.97 14.94 -6.48
C HIS A 181 -7.14 13.78 -5.93
N ILE A 182 -6.14 14.09 -5.11
CA ILE A 182 -5.33 13.08 -4.41
C ILE A 182 -5.80 13.02 -2.96
N ILE A 183 -6.24 11.84 -2.52
CA ILE A 183 -6.67 11.58 -1.14
C ILE A 183 -5.67 10.60 -0.54
N PHE A 184 -4.99 11.02 0.53
CA PHE A 184 -4.09 10.18 1.30
C PHE A 184 -4.66 9.98 2.70
N PHE A 185 -4.76 8.72 3.15
CA PHE A 185 -5.26 8.38 4.49
C PHE A 185 -4.65 7.06 4.97
N SER A 186 -4.76 6.82 6.27
CA SER A 186 -4.42 5.55 6.90
C SER A 186 -5.70 4.89 7.43
N ASP A 187 -5.79 3.57 7.35
CA ASP A 187 -6.89 2.78 7.94
C ASP A 187 -6.80 2.75 9.48
N HIS A 188 -5.59 2.71 10.03
CA HIS A 188 -5.28 2.77 11.46
C HIS A 188 -3.80 3.15 11.65
N GLY A 189 -3.39 3.38 12.89
CA GLY A 189 -1.99 3.59 13.27
C GLY A 189 -1.36 2.36 13.91
N ASP A 190 -0.19 2.57 14.53
CA ASP A 190 0.52 1.60 15.34
C ASP A 190 0.93 2.23 16.68
N MET A 191 0.85 1.46 17.75
CA MET A 191 1.10 1.95 19.11
C MET A 191 2.58 2.16 19.40
N HIS A 192 3.47 1.34 18.84
CA HIS A 192 4.94 1.45 19.01
C HIS A 192 5.39 1.79 20.42
N GLY A 193 4.91 1.03 21.40
CA GLY A 193 5.26 1.19 22.81
C GLY A 193 4.45 2.25 23.57
N SER A 194 3.57 3.02 22.92
CA SER A 194 2.66 3.93 23.61
C SER A 194 1.83 3.18 24.63
N GLN A 195 1.87 3.63 25.91
CA GLN A 195 1.22 2.95 27.03
C GLN A 195 1.63 1.47 27.21
N GLY A 196 2.82 1.08 26.72
CA GLY A 196 3.33 -0.30 26.73
C GLY A 196 2.73 -1.20 25.65
N GLN A 197 1.91 -0.67 24.74
CA GLN A 197 1.23 -1.41 23.69
C GLN A 197 2.02 -1.38 22.37
N PHE A 198 1.84 -2.44 21.58
CA PHE A 198 2.42 -2.58 20.23
C PHE A 198 1.35 -3.01 19.23
N LEU A 199 1.59 -2.76 17.94
CA LEU A 199 0.65 -3.03 16.87
C LEU A 199 -0.63 -2.18 17.02
N LYS A 200 -1.75 -2.69 16.54
CA LYS A 200 -3.06 -2.01 16.42
C LYS A 200 -4.11 -2.49 17.46
N THR A 201 -3.66 -2.89 18.61
CA THR A 201 -4.54 -3.37 19.70
C THR A 201 -5.14 -2.23 20.47
#